data_a7f2dead54fe7fa7b367edd4f310ccd7
#
_entry.id   a7f2dead54fe7fa7b367edd4f310ccd7
#
_cell.length_a   1.000
_cell.length_b   1.000
_cell.length_c   1.000
_cell.angle_alpha   90.00
_cell.angle_beta   90.00
_cell.angle_gamma   90.00
#
_symmetry.space_group_name_H-M   'P 1'
#
loop_
_entity.id
_entity.type
_entity.pdbx_description
1 polymer ?
#
loop_
_entity_poly.entity_id
_entity_poly.type
_entity_poly.pdbx_seq_one_letter_code
_entity_poly.pdbx_strand_id
1 'polypeptide(L)'
;MPDRVILDSSVIAAIFFKEESSERAERVAANYQLITVDFAIAEVANVAWKRVVFFNESKEVALKALRKGIDFIVGACEVISAKELIEDAFEIAIVDKITIYDSLFIAASEREKVPLLTTDGKLYEKVKSKRNVKLI
;
A
#
# COMPACT_ATOMS: atom_id res chain seq x y z
N MET A 1 11.72 -1.42 20.41
CA MET A 1 10.54 -0.93 19.65
C MET A 1 10.67 -1.34 18.19
N PRO A 2 9.69 -1.98 17.60
CA PRO A 2 9.76 -2.23 16.16
C PRO A 2 9.72 -0.90 15.40
N ASP A 3 10.41 -0.87 14.29
CA ASP A 3 10.40 0.31 13.42
C ASP A 3 9.03 0.49 12.77
N ARG A 4 8.71 1.72 12.44
CA ARG A 4 7.48 2.08 11.74
C ARG A 4 7.75 2.13 10.24
N VAL A 5 6.79 1.69 9.46
CA VAL A 5 6.86 1.74 7.99
C VAL A 5 5.50 2.11 7.42
N ILE A 6 5.51 2.71 6.24
CA ILE A 6 4.29 2.91 5.47
C ILE A 6 4.13 1.71 4.55
N LEU A 7 2.93 1.14 4.51
CA LEU A 7 2.57 0.12 3.52
C LEU A 7 1.73 0.77 2.44
N ASP A 8 2.09 0.58 1.18
CA ASP A 8 1.16 0.92 0.11
C ASP A 8 0.17 -0.25 -0.10
N SER A 9 -0.80 -0.04 -0.96
CA SER A 9 -1.83 -1.04 -1.21
C SER A 9 -1.28 -2.33 -1.81
N SER A 10 -0.15 -2.28 -2.52
CA SER A 10 0.46 -3.47 -3.10
C SER A 10 0.95 -4.45 -2.05
N VAL A 11 1.53 -3.94 -0.95
CA VAL A 11 1.98 -4.78 0.16
C VAL A 11 0.78 -5.39 0.89
N ILE A 12 -0.24 -4.58 1.15
CA ILE A 12 -1.46 -5.07 1.82
C ILE A 12 -2.14 -6.13 0.97
N ALA A 13 -2.29 -5.90 -0.33
CA ALA A 13 -2.88 -6.87 -1.24
C ALA A 13 -2.09 -8.19 -1.23
N ALA A 14 -0.77 -8.14 -1.18
CA ALA A 14 0.08 -9.32 -1.15
C ALA A 14 -0.11 -10.16 0.11
N ILE A 15 -0.56 -9.56 1.21
CA ILE A 15 -0.86 -10.31 2.43
C ILE A 15 -2.13 -11.17 2.27
N PHE A 16 -3.15 -10.63 1.59
CA PHE A 16 -4.48 -11.25 1.56
C PHE A 16 -4.80 -11.95 0.24
N PHE A 17 -4.10 -11.61 -0.83
CA PHE A 17 -4.23 -12.27 -2.13
C PHE A 17 -2.93 -12.99 -2.44
N LYS A 18 -3.01 -14.21 -2.96
CA LYS A 18 -1.82 -14.99 -3.21
C LYS A 18 -0.99 -14.40 -4.35
N GLU A 19 0.21 -13.96 -4.04
CA GLU A 19 1.15 -13.35 -4.97
C GLU A 19 2.56 -13.82 -4.67
N GLU A 20 3.49 -13.56 -5.58
CA GLU A 20 4.90 -13.94 -5.39
C GLU A 20 5.50 -13.31 -4.13
N SER A 21 5.09 -12.08 -3.81
CA SER A 21 5.61 -11.32 -2.66
C SER A 21 4.90 -11.60 -1.33
N SER A 22 3.92 -12.51 -1.30
CA SER A 22 3.08 -12.72 -0.10
C SER A 22 3.88 -13.05 1.16
N GLU A 23 4.88 -13.92 1.07
CA GLU A 23 5.68 -14.29 2.26
C GLU A 23 6.46 -13.09 2.81
N ARG A 24 7.02 -12.26 1.91
CA ARG A 24 7.76 -11.06 2.34
C ARG A 24 6.82 -10.05 2.98
N ALA A 25 5.63 -9.86 2.39
CA ALA A 25 4.62 -8.96 2.94
C ALA A 25 4.14 -9.40 4.32
N GLU A 26 3.94 -10.69 4.52
CA GLU A 26 3.56 -11.24 5.82
C GLU A 26 4.64 -11.03 6.88
N ARG A 27 5.90 -11.20 6.51
CA ARG A 27 7.03 -10.93 7.42
C ARG A 27 7.09 -9.46 7.83
N VAL A 28 6.85 -8.56 6.89
CA VAL A 28 6.78 -7.12 7.21
C VAL A 28 5.66 -6.86 8.22
N ALA A 29 4.48 -7.39 7.97
CA ALA A 29 3.33 -7.19 8.86
C ALA A 29 3.61 -7.69 10.28
N ALA A 30 4.41 -8.77 10.41
CA ALA A 30 4.74 -9.34 11.70
C ALA A 30 5.83 -8.58 12.47
N ASN A 31 6.67 -7.80 11.79
CA ASN A 31 7.90 -7.26 12.37
C ASN A 31 7.96 -5.74 12.50
N TYR A 32 6.98 -5.01 11.98
CA TYR A 32 6.98 -3.54 11.98
C TYR A 32 5.69 -2.98 12.55
N GLN A 33 5.75 -1.73 13.02
CA GLN A 33 4.55 -0.95 13.28
C GLN A 33 4.09 -0.37 11.94
N LEU A 34 2.84 -0.56 11.63
CA LEU A 34 2.32 -0.35 10.28
C LEU A 34 1.49 0.93 10.19
N ILE A 35 1.76 1.69 9.14
CA ILE A 35 1.01 2.89 8.80
C ILE A 35 0.55 2.75 7.35
N THR A 36 -0.64 3.22 7.05
CA THR A 36 -1.10 3.28 5.67
C THR A 36 -2.03 4.49 5.47
N VAL A 37 -2.55 4.65 4.29
CA VAL A 37 -3.48 5.73 3.94
C VAL A 37 -4.85 5.11 3.73
N ASP A 38 -5.91 5.80 4.13
CA ASP A 38 -7.28 5.28 3.98
C ASP A 38 -7.63 4.90 2.54
N PHE A 39 -7.01 5.57 1.57
CA PHE A 39 -7.18 5.23 0.16
C PHE A 39 -6.81 3.79 -0.17
N ALA A 40 -5.97 3.15 0.63
CA ALA A 40 -5.59 1.74 0.44
C ALA A 40 -6.81 0.83 0.43
N ILE A 41 -7.87 1.17 1.16
CA ILE A 41 -9.11 0.39 1.17
C ILE A 41 -9.68 0.27 -0.25
N ALA A 42 -9.76 1.38 -0.96
CA ALA A 42 -10.29 1.37 -2.33
C ALA A 42 -9.37 0.61 -3.29
N GLU A 43 -8.07 0.74 -3.10
CA GLU A 43 -7.11 0.04 -3.98
C GLU A 43 -7.10 -1.46 -3.76
N VAL A 44 -7.22 -1.92 -2.52
CA VAL A 44 -7.34 -3.35 -2.22
C VAL A 44 -8.65 -3.89 -2.79
N ALA A 45 -9.73 -3.13 -2.72
CA ALA A 45 -11.00 -3.50 -3.35
C ALA A 45 -10.84 -3.64 -4.87
N ASN A 46 -10.04 -2.78 -5.49
CA ASN A 46 -9.77 -2.87 -6.93
C ASN A 46 -8.98 -4.14 -7.27
N VAL A 47 -8.06 -4.56 -6.41
CA VAL A 47 -7.34 -5.84 -6.60
C VAL A 47 -8.34 -7.00 -6.56
N ALA A 48 -9.25 -7.01 -5.59
CA ALA A 48 -10.29 -8.04 -5.50
C ALA A 48 -11.14 -8.08 -6.78
N TRP A 49 -11.52 -6.92 -7.29
CA TRP A 49 -12.26 -6.80 -8.53
C TRP A 49 -11.52 -7.41 -9.71
N LYS A 50 -10.23 -7.09 -9.86
CA LYS A 50 -9.42 -7.66 -10.93
C LYS A 50 -9.31 -9.18 -10.85
N ARG A 51 -9.21 -9.73 -9.64
CA ARG A 51 -9.14 -11.17 -9.44
C ARG A 51 -10.38 -11.87 -9.98
N VAL A 52 -11.54 -11.29 -9.76
CA VAL A 52 -12.81 -11.86 -10.25
C VAL A 52 -12.95 -11.68 -11.76
N VAL A 53 -12.75 -10.45 -12.24
CA VAL A 53 -13.04 -10.10 -13.62
C VAL A 53 -12.01 -10.64 -14.61
N PHE A 54 -10.73 -10.58 -14.26
CA PHE A 54 -9.64 -10.95 -15.19
C PHE A 54 -8.98 -12.29 -14.89
N PHE A 55 -9.08 -12.79 -13.67
CA PHE A 55 -8.39 -14.01 -13.27
C PHE A 55 -9.34 -15.14 -12.87
N ASN A 56 -10.63 -14.97 -13.11
CA ASN A 56 -11.66 -15.98 -12.86
C ASN A 56 -11.73 -16.50 -11.42
N GLU A 57 -11.26 -15.74 -10.46
CA GLU A 57 -11.38 -16.10 -9.06
C GLU A 57 -12.84 -15.98 -8.66
N SER A 58 -13.31 -16.85 -7.75
CA SER A 58 -14.70 -16.77 -7.32
C SER A 58 -14.94 -15.46 -6.55
N LYS A 59 -16.11 -14.87 -6.76
CA LYS A 59 -16.53 -13.65 -6.07
C LYS A 59 -16.46 -13.82 -4.55
N GLU A 60 -16.84 -14.98 -4.05
CA GLU A 60 -16.85 -15.26 -2.61
C GLU A 60 -15.46 -15.29 -2.02
N VAL A 61 -14.52 -15.92 -2.71
CA VAL A 61 -13.12 -15.98 -2.28
C VAL A 61 -12.50 -14.57 -2.28
N ALA A 62 -12.70 -13.83 -3.36
CA ALA A 62 -12.17 -12.47 -3.47
C ALA A 62 -12.77 -11.53 -2.42
N LEU A 63 -14.06 -11.64 -2.16
CA LEU A 63 -14.75 -10.82 -1.16
C LEU A 63 -14.25 -11.13 0.25
N LYS A 64 -14.00 -12.41 0.55
CA LYS A 64 -13.47 -12.82 1.84
C LYS A 64 -12.06 -12.22 2.07
N ALA A 65 -11.21 -12.29 1.05
CA ALA A 65 -9.87 -11.70 1.11
C ALA A 65 -9.95 -10.18 1.28
N LEU A 66 -10.86 -9.53 0.57
CA LEU A 66 -11.08 -8.09 0.69
C LEU A 66 -11.50 -7.70 2.12
N ARG A 67 -12.45 -8.42 2.70
CA ARG A 67 -12.91 -8.16 4.06
C ARG A 67 -11.78 -8.29 5.08
N LYS A 68 -10.95 -9.31 4.93
CA LYS A 68 -9.76 -9.47 5.79
C LYS A 68 -8.78 -8.31 5.61
N GLY A 69 -8.60 -7.85 4.37
CA GLY A 69 -7.74 -6.71 4.08
C GLY A 69 -8.24 -5.43 4.74
N ILE A 70 -9.56 -5.17 4.67
CA ILE A 70 -10.16 -4.01 5.32
C ILE A 70 -9.98 -4.09 6.85
N ASP A 71 -10.25 -5.26 7.44
CA ASP A 71 -10.08 -5.44 8.89
C ASP A 71 -8.63 -5.21 9.31
N PHE A 72 -7.67 -5.66 8.51
CA PHE A 72 -6.26 -5.41 8.74
C PHE A 72 -5.93 -3.91 8.70
N ILE A 73 -6.43 -3.21 7.69
CA ILE A 73 -6.17 -1.77 7.55
C ILE A 73 -6.71 -1.00 8.76
N VAL A 74 -7.95 -1.25 9.14
CA VAL A 74 -8.58 -0.48 10.22
C VAL A 74 -8.18 -0.95 11.62
N GLY A 75 -7.75 -2.20 11.76
CA GLY A 75 -7.43 -2.80 13.06
C GLY A 75 -5.95 -2.89 13.38
N ALA A 76 -5.09 -3.08 12.38
CA ALA A 76 -3.67 -3.31 12.60
C ALA A 76 -2.76 -2.16 12.15
N CYS A 77 -3.27 -1.23 11.34
CA CYS A 77 -2.49 -0.10 10.85
C CYS A 77 -2.95 1.21 11.50
N GLU A 78 -1.99 2.12 11.71
CA GLU A 78 -2.34 3.52 11.90
C GLU A 78 -2.74 4.04 10.52
N VAL A 79 -3.90 4.66 10.40
CA VAL A 79 -4.43 5.11 9.11
C VAL A 79 -4.40 6.63 9.02
N ILE A 80 -3.75 7.14 7.99
CA ILE A 80 -3.70 8.58 7.72
C ILE A 80 -4.74 8.88 6.66
N SER A 81 -5.49 9.95 6.85
CA SER A 81 -6.50 10.39 5.88
C SER A 81 -5.84 10.93 4.63
N ALA A 82 -6.29 10.49 3.45
CA ALA A 82 -5.83 11.05 2.18
C ALA A 82 -6.05 12.56 2.11
N LYS A 83 -7.12 13.04 2.71
CA LYS A 83 -7.45 14.47 2.77
C LYS A 83 -6.32 15.30 3.37
N GLU A 84 -5.64 14.77 4.40
CA GLU A 84 -4.53 15.46 5.05
C GLU A 84 -3.27 15.48 4.20
N LEU A 85 -3.14 14.55 3.26
CA LEU A 85 -1.93 14.36 2.46
C LEU A 85 -2.06 14.90 1.03
N ILE A 86 -3.27 15.29 0.62
CA ILE A 86 -3.57 15.48 -0.81
C ILE A 86 -2.77 16.60 -1.45
N GLU A 87 -2.54 17.71 -0.76
CA GLU A 87 -1.78 18.81 -1.33
C GLU A 87 -0.31 18.45 -1.52
N ASP A 88 0.30 17.82 -0.51
CA ASP A 88 1.68 17.32 -0.63
C ASP A 88 1.80 16.25 -1.70
N ALA A 89 0.83 15.34 -1.78
CA ALA A 89 0.80 14.31 -2.80
C ALA A 89 0.70 14.91 -4.20
N PHE A 90 -0.07 15.97 -4.37
CA PHE A 90 -0.21 16.67 -5.63
C PHE A 90 1.14 17.22 -6.11
N GLU A 91 1.89 17.86 -5.22
CA GLU A 91 3.22 18.37 -5.54
C GLU A 91 4.19 17.24 -5.92
N ILE A 92 4.20 16.15 -5.15
CA ILE A 92 5.04 14.98 -5.43
C ILE A 92 4.69 14.38 -6.78
N ALA A 93 3.40 14.24 -7.08
CA ALA A 93 2.93 13.66 -8.33
C ALA A 93 3.42 14.45 -9.54
N ILE A 94 3.42 15.79 -9.45
CA ILE A 94 3.89 16.65 -10.52
C ILE A 94 5.40 16.52 -10.72
N VAL A 95 6.15 16.57 -9.63
CA VAL A 95 7.62 16.52 -9.66
C VAL A 95 8.13 15.15 -10.14
N ASP A 96 7.57 14.09 -9.59
CA ASP A 96 8.03 12.72 -9.87
C ASP A 96 7.35 12.09 -11.09
N LYS A 97 6.32 12.74 -11.63
CA LYS A 97 5.54 12.24 -12.78
C LYS A 97 4.94 10.87 -12.51
N ILE A 98 4.33 10.73 -11.34
CA ILE A 98 3.60 9.53 -10.90
C ILE A 98 2.17 9.93 -10.57
N THR A 99 1.31 8.94 -10.35
CA THR A 99 -0.09 9.21 -10.04
C THR A 99 -0.24 9.84 -8.65
N ILE A 100 -1.36 10.55 -8.45
CA ILE A 100 -1.75 11.01 -7.12
C ILE A 100 -1.87 9.84 -6.16
N TYR A 101 -2.37 8.72 -6.64
CA TYR A 101 -2.59 7.51 -5.82
C TYR A 101 -1.30 7.01 -5.19
N ASP A 102 -0.25 6.86 -6.00
CA ASP A 102 1.07 6.46 -5.50
C ASP A 102 1.69 7.54 -4.63
N SER A 103 1.49 8.80 -4.99
CA SER A 103 2.05 9.94 -4.26
C SER A 103 1.49 10.10 -2.86
N LEU A 104 0.26 9.64 -2.61
CA LEU A 104 -0.32 9.67 -1.27
C LEU A 104 0.52 8.88 -0.27
N PHE A 105 1.01 7.71 -0.68
CA PHE A 105 1.84 6.89 0.19
C PHE A 105 3.23 7.48 0.39
N ILE A 106 3.78 8.12 -0.64
CA ILE A 106 5.06 8.84 -0.52
C ILE A 106 4.90 10.04 0.41
N ALA A 107 3.81 10.79 0.29
CA ALA A 107 3.52 11.91 1.18
C ALA A 107 3.42 11.46 2.64
N ALA A 108 2.78 10.32 2.90
CA ALA A 108 2.72 9.74 4.23
C ALA A 108 4.12 9.40 4.76
N SER A 109 4.96 8.80 3.92
CA SER A 109 6.34 8.47 4.26
C SER A 109 7.14 9.71 4.66
N GLU A 110 7.00 10.78 3.92
CA GLU A 110 7.72 12.02 4.22
C GLU A 110 7.21 12.70 5.48
N ARG A 111 5.90 12.72 5.67
CA ARG A 111 5.29 13.28 6.88
C ARG A 111 5.74 12.55 8.13
N GLU A 112 5.72 11.22 8.11
CA GLU A 112 6.06 10.38 9.26
C GLU A 112 7.57 10.11 9.38
N LYS A 113 8.34 10.46 8.36
CA LYS A 113 9.79 10.26 8.30
C LYS A 113 10.18 8.79 8.46
N VAL A 114 9.43 7.93 7.78
CA VAL A 114 9.67 6.49 7.77
C VAL A 114 9.61 5.96 6.33
N PRO A 115 10.22 4.82 6.04
CA PRO A 115 10.23 4.32 4.67
C PRO A 115 8.86 3.85 4.21
N LEU A 116 8.60 4.03 2.93
CA LEU A 116 7.48 3.41 2.23
C LEU A 116 7.94 2.05 1.70
N LEU A 117 7.18 1.00 2.00
CA LEU A 117 7.42 -0.32 1.44
C LEU A 117 6.42 -0.57 0.31
N THR A 118 6.90 -1.10 -0.79
CA THR A 118 6.09 -1.40 -1.97
C THR A 118 6.54 -2.70 -2.61
N THR A 119 5.64 -3.36 -3.32
CA THR A 119 5.99 -4.48 -4.20
C THR A 119 6.02 -4.04 -5.67
N ASP A 120 5.68 -2.78 -5.94
CA ASP A 120 5.62 -2.24 -7.29
C ASP A 120 7.01 -1.81 -7.77
N GLY A 121 7.63 -2.66 -8.58
CA GLY A 121 8.97 -2.41 -9.12
C GLY A 121 9.03 -1.18 -10.02
N LYS A 122 7.96 -0.88 -10.75
CA LYS A 122 7.93 0.30 -11.64
C LYS A 122 7.93 1.58 -10.84
N LEU A 123 7.13 1.65 -9.78
CA LEU A 123 7.13 2.79 -8.88
C LEU A 123 8.50 2.96 -8.23
N TYR A 124 9.03 1.88 -7.68
CA TYR A 124 10.33 1.88 -7.02
C TYR A 124 11.42 2.46 -7.95
N GLU A 125 11.51 1.98 -9.19
CA GLU A 125 12.52 2.45 -10.13
C GLU A 125 12.39 3.95 -10.45
N LYS A 126 11.17 4.47 -10.49
CA LYS A 126 10.94 5.90 -10.75
C LYS A 126 11.38 6.80 -9.61
N VAL A 127 11.27 6.35 -8.36
CA VAL A 127 11.41 7.25 -7.21
C VAL A 127 12.57 6.90 -6.28
N LYS A 128 13.22 5.78 -6.44
CA LYS A 128 14.25 5.28 -5.50
C LYS A 128 15.39 6.26 -5.23
N SER A 129 15.75 7.09 -6.21
CA SER A 129 16.84 8.05 -6.05
C SER A 129 16.42 9.34 -5.34
N LYS A 130 15.12 9.57 -5.20
CA LYS A 130 14.57 10.82 -4.65
C LYS A 130 13.80 10.64 -3.35
N ARG A 131 13.23 9.47 -3.13
CA ARG A 131 12.31 9.22 -2.02
C ARG A 131 12.74 8.02 -1.20
N ASN A 132 12.32 7.98 0.05
CA ASN A 132 12.62 6.88 0.97
C ASN A 132 11.65 5.72 0.72
N VAL A 133 11.88 4.99 -0.36
CA VAL A 133 11.03 3.87 -0.78
C VAL A 133 11.89 2.62 -0.86
N LYS A 134 11.37 1.51 -0.37
CA LYS A 134 12.04 0.21 -0.41
C LYS A 134 11.15 -0.81 -1.10
N LEU A 135 11.75 -1.56 -2.01
CA LEU A 135 11.07 -2.66 -2.69
C LEU A 135 11.20 -3.92 -1.83
N ILE A 136 10.09 -4.59 -1.65
CA ILE A 136 10.10 -5.89 -0.95
C ILE A 136 9.76 -7.05 -1.86
#